data_c5dca3b6e60ea9496c30061b18616f89
#
_entry.id   c5dca3b6e60ea9496c30061b18616f89
#
_cell.length_a   1.000
_cell.length_b   1.000
_cell.length_c   1.000
_cell.angle_alpha   90.00
_cell.angle_beta   90.00
_cell.angle_gamma   90.00
#
_symmetry.space_group_name_H-M   'P 1'
#
loop_
_entity.id
_entity.type
_entity.pdbx_description
1 polymer ?
#
loop_
_entity_poly.entity_id
_entity_poly.type
_entity_poly.pdbx_seq_one_letter_code
_entity_poly.pdbx_strand_id
1 'polypeptide(L)'
;NETGALVPFLAEEIPTVANGGVSADLKSITWKLKSGLKWSDGSAVTSADVKFTGEYCMDPDGGCAQLEKFDGVTDIATPDDRTIVVSFSASKPNPYGPFVGGQTPILQKKQFANCMGAKAPNCTAENFGPIGTGPFVVTEFKPNDVIQMKANDNYRDPSKPAFATVTFKGGGDATAAGRSVLETGEFDY
;
A
#
# COMPACT_ATOMS: atom_id res chain seq x y z
N ASN A 1 2.73 3.30 -14.55
CA ASN A 1 2.53 2.46 -15.72
C ASN A 1 3.86 2.16 -16.40
N GLU A 2 3.85 1.44 -17.49
CA GLU A 2 5.05 1.05 -18.26
C GLU A 2 5.88 2.23 -18.76
N THR A 3 5.29 3.41 -18.91
CA THR A 3 5.97 4.66 -19.30
C THR A 3 6.54 5.45 -18.12
N GLY A 4 6.41 4.96 -16.88
CA GLY A 4 6.78 5.68 -15.66
C GLY A 4 5.79 6.76 -15.23
N ALA A 5 4.70 6.96 -15.97
CA ALA A 5 3.68 7.94 -15.60
C ALA A 5 2.86 7.46 -14.39
N LEU A 6 2.53 8.38 -13.48
CA LEU A 6 1.60 8.13 -12.39
C LEU A 6 0.21 7.82 -12.95
N VAL A 7 -0.44 6.83 -12.37
CA VAL A 7 -1.84 6.49 -12.66
C VAL A 7 -2.63 6.44 -11.35
N PRO A 8 -3.87 6.96 -11.34
CA PRO A 8 -4.69 6.96 -10.13
C PRO A 8 -5.18 5.54 -9.83
N PHE A 9 -4.70 4.95 -8.73
CA PHE A 9 -5.06 3.59 -8.30
C PHE A 9 -6.23 3.61 -7.31
N LEU A 10 -6.00 4.15 -6.13
CA LEU A 10 -7.04 4.39 -5.11
C LEU A 10 -7.61 5.82 -5.21
N ALA A 11 -6.81 6.77 -5.72
CA ALA A 11 -7.24 8.14 -5.92
C ALA A 11 -8.17 8.31 -7.13
N GLU A 12 -9.06 9.29 -7.10
CA GLU A 12 -9.93 9.67 -8.23
C GLU A 12 -9.11 10.18 -9.42
N GLU A 13 -8.11 11.02 -9.14
CA GLU A 13 -7.19 11.59 -10.12
C GLU A 13 -5.82 11.85 -9.51
N ILE A 14 -4.85 12.21 -10.35
CA ILE A 14 -3.53 12.65 -9.88
C ILE A 14 -3.62 14.15 -9.54
N PRO A 15 -3.34 14.56 -8.30
CA PRO A 15 -3.33 15.97 -7.92
C PRO A 15 -2.23 16.72 -8.65
N THR A 16 -2.56 17.91 -9.15
CA THR A 16 -1.64 18.83 -9.83
C THR A 16 -1.94 20.25 -9.40
N VAL A 17 -1.04 21.20 -9.71
CA VAL A 17 -1.33 22.63 -9.54
C VAL A 17 -2.50 23.06 -10.44
N ALA A 18 -2.58 22.51 -11.65
CA ALA A 18 -3.60 22.88 -12.64
C ALA A 18 -5.02 22.48 -12.22
N ASN A 19 -5.19 21.34 -11.53
CA ASN A 19 -6.50 20.91 -11.00
C ASN A 19 -6.75 21.33 -9.55
N GLY A 20 -5.85 22.13 -8.96
CA GLY A 20 -5.95 22.59 -7.57
C GLY A 20 -5.62 21.54 -6.52
N GLY A 21 -5.23 20.34 -6.93
CA GLY A 21 -4.84 19.26 -6.01
C GLY A 21 -3.46 19.46 -5.37
N VAL A 22 -2.61 20.30 -5.96
CA VAL A 22 -1.37 20.80 -5.37
C VAL A 22 -1.48 22.31 -5.18
N SER A 23 -1.14 22.81 -3.99
CA SER A 23 -1.21 24.25 -3.74
C SER A 23 -0.20 25.04 -4.60
N ALA A 24 -0.52 26.30 -4.93
CA ALA A 24 0.33 27.13 -5.79
C ALA A 24 1.73 27.40 -5.19
N ASP A 25 1.85 27.39 -3.87
CA ASP A 25 3.12 27.53 -3.13
C ASP A 25 3.87 26.18 -2.97
N LEU A 26 3.28 25.10 -3.50
CA LEU A 26 3.80 23.73 -3.44
C LEU A 26 3.98 23.20 -2.00
N LYS A 27 3.23 23.73 -1.04
CA LYS A 27 3.32 23.32 0.37
C LYS A 27 2.24 22.34 0.80
N SER A 28 1.32 21.99 -0.09
CA SER A 28 0.35 20.92 0.20
C SER A 28 -0.06 20.16 -1.05
N ILE A 29 -0.46 18.91 -0.83
CA ILE A 29 -1.09 18.06 -1.83
C ILE A 29 -2.37 17.48 -1.24
N THR A 30 -3.44 17.52 -2.03
CA THR A 30 -4.77 17.00 -1.67
C THR A 30 -5.08 15.78 -2.51
N TRP A 31 -5.23 14.64 -1.88
CA TRP A 31 -5.68 13.40 -2.48
C TRP A 31 -7.16 13.18 -2.21
N LYS A 32 -7.87 12.63 -3.18
CA LYS A 32 -9.26 12.22 -3.02
C LYS A 32 -9.42 10.76 -3.42
N LEU A 33 -9.89 9.94 -2.49
CA LEU A 33 -10.14 8.52 -2.72
C LEU A 33 -11.36 8.31 -3.61
N LYS A 34 -11.31 7.31 -4.49
CA LYS A 34 -12.48 6.83 -5.23
C LYS A 34 -13.58 6.42 -4.26
N SER A 35 -14.83 6.56 -4.68
CA SER A 35 -15.97 6.06 -3.90
C SER A 35 -16.03 4.53 -3.92
N GLY A 36 -16.57 3.93 -2.86
CA GLY A 36 -16.86 2.50 -2.80
C GLY A 36 -15.64 1.59 -2.69
N LEU A 37 -14.45 2.12 -2.39
CA LEU A 37 -13.27 1.31 -2.14
C LEU A 37 -13.47 0.42 -0.91
N LYS A 38 -13.07 -0.84 -1.02
CA LYS A 38 -13.15 -1.82 0.06
C LYS A 38 -11.80 -2.47 0.32
N TRP A 39 -11.58 -2.78 1.58
CA TRP A 39 -10.58 -3.73 2.01
C TRP A 39 -11.00 -5.16 1.66
N SER A 40 -10.08 -6.10 1.69
CA SER A 40 -10.37 -7.52 1.42
C SER A 40 -11.32 -8.16 2.44
N ASP A 41 -11.47 -7.58 3.63
CA ASP A 41 -12.46 -7.98 4.63
C ASP A 41 -13.86 -7.37 4.39
N GLY A 42 -14.04 -6.58 3.33
CA GLY A 42 -15.29 -5.91 2.96
C GLY A 42 -15.53 -4.56 3.64
N SER A 43 -14.71 -4.17 4.62
CA SER A 43 -14.82 -2.85 5.25
C SER A 43 -14.40 -1.74 4.28
N ALA A 44 -14.90 -0.51 4.51
CA ALA A 44 -14.58 0.64 3.66
C ALA A 44 -13.13 1.09 3.86
N VAL A 45 -12.47 1.50 2.77
CA VAL A 45 -11.22 2.24 2.81
C VAL A 45 -11.54 3.72 2.99
N THR A 46 -10.93 4.36 3.98
CA THR A 46 -11.18 5.77 4.32
C THR A 46 -9.90 6.58 4.41
N SER A 47 -10.05 7.90 4.42
CA SER A 47 -8.94 8.83 4.67
C SER A 47 -8.27 8.60 6.04
N ALA A 48 -9.00 8.06 7.02
CA ALA A 48 -8.44 7.70 8.32
C ALA A 48 -7.38 6.58 8.23
N ASP A 49 -7.51 5.65 7.28
CA ASP A 49 -6.48 4.63 7.03
C ASP A 49 -5.22 5.25 6.43
N VAL A 50 -5.39 6.22 5.52
CA VAL A 50 -4.26 6.95 4.91
C VAL A 50 -3.51 7.77 5.96
N LYS A 51 -4.25 8.53 6.80
CA LYS A 51 -3.66 9.27 7.91
C LYS A 51 -2.91 8.35 8.86
N PHE A 52 -3.55 7.26 9.29
CA PHE A 52 -2.94 6.24 10.14
C PHE A 52 -1.63 5.71 9.54
N THR A 53 -1.59 5.44 8.24
CA THR A 53 -0.38 4.96 7.55
C THR A 53 0.76 5.97 7.63
N GLY A 54 0.46 7.26 7.46
CA GLY A 54 1.45 8.32 7.63
C GLY A 54 1.96 8.39 9.06
N GLU A 55 1.06 8.39 10.06
CA GLU A 55 1.41 8.39 11.47
C GLU A 55 2.25 7.16 11.85
N TYR A 56 1.88 5.98 11.34
CA TYR A 56 2.63 4.73 11.53
C TYR A 56 4.05 4.82 10.97
N CYS A 57 4.21 5.36 9.77
CA CYS A 57 5.53 5.46 9.15
C CYS A 57 6.39 6.58 9.76
N MET A 58 5.79 7.69 10.18
CA MET A 58 6.51 8.81 10.80
C MET A 58 6.79 8.61 12.30
N ASP A 59 6.28 7.54 12.92
CA ASP A 59 6.57 7.23 14.31
C ASP A 59 8.08 6.94 14.47
N PRO A 60 8.81 7.69 15.31
CA PRO A 60 10.26 7.58 15.44
C PRO A 60 10.71 6.21 15.96
N ASP A 61 9.85 5.51 16.68
CA ASP A 61 10.13 4.18 17.25
C ASP A 61 9.65 3.04 16.33
N GLY A 62 8.96 3.36 15.22
CA GLY A 62 8.32 2.39 14.35
C GLY A 62 9.25 1.70 13.34
N GLY A 63 10.40 2.30 13.05
CA GLY A 63 11.38 1.72 12.12
C GLY A 63 10.88 1.56 10.67
N CYS A 64 9.99 2.45 10.21
CA CYS A 64 9.49 2.41 8.84
C CYS A 64 10.63 2.59 7.81
N ALA A 65 10.83 1.58 6.96
CA ALA A 65 11.87 1.58 5.95
C ALA A 65 11.69 2.70 4.88
N GLN A 66 10.51 3.29 4.81
CA GLN A 66 10.16 4.34 3.83
C GLN A 66 9.93 5.71 4.50
N LEU A 67 10.47 5.93 5.69
CA LEU A 67 10.34 7.20 6.43
C LEU A 67 10.76 8.40 5.57
N GLU A 68 11.78 8.26 4.73
CA GLU A 68 12.26 9.30 3.81
C GLU A 68 11.17 9.84 2.86
N LYS A 69 10.16 9.02 2.53
CA LYS A 69 9.04 9.45 1.68
C LYS A 69 8.16 10.51 2.34
N PHE A 70 8.21 10.57 3.66
CA PHE A 70 7.47 11.53 4.49
C PHE A 70 8.32 12.75 4.91
N ASP A 71 9.54 12.86 4.38
CA ASP A 71 10.42 13.98 4.71
C ASP A 71 9.76 15.33 4.42
N GLY A 72 9.78 16.21 5.42
CA GLY A 72 9.16 17.52 5.38
C GLY A 72 7.65 17.54 5.58
N VAL A 73 6.97 16.39 5.75
CA VAL A 73 5.55 16.34 6.10
C VAL A 73 5.36 16.89 7.51
N THR A 74 4.44 17.85 7.68
CA THR A 74 4.10 18.47 8.96
C THR A 74 2.73 18.10 9.48
N ASP A 75 1.80 17.77 8.57
CA ASP A 75 0.45 17.37 8.93
C ASP A 75 -0.19 16.50 7.83
N ILE A 76 -1.08 15.62 8.25
CA ILE A 76 -1.96 14.84 7.38
C ILE A 76 -3.39 15.03 7.88
N ALA A 77 -4.11 15.98 7.30
CA ALA A 77 -5.50 16.27 7.64
C ALA A 77 -6.47 15.41 6.81
N THR A 78 -7.58 15.02 7.43
CA THR A 78 -8.65 14.23 6.80
C THR A 78 -9.98 14.92 7.04
N PRO A 79 -10.32 15.95 6.24
CA PRO A 79 -11.53 16.76 6.45
C PRO A 79 -12.83 15.97 6.24
N ASP A 80 -12.78 14.91 5.48
CA ASP A 80 -13.87 13.94 5.28
C ASP A 80 -13.30 12.53 5.02
N ASP A 81 -14.17 11.52 4.88
CA ASP A 81 -13.78 10.11 4.74
C ASP A 81 -12.99 9.78 3.49
N ARG A 82 -12.88 10.70 2.53
CA ARG A 82 -12.20 10.45 1.26
C ARG A 82 -11.12 11.47 0.90
N THR A 83 -11.04 12.58 1.62
CA THR A 83 -10.10 13.65 1.34
C THR A 83 -8.93 13.62 2.31
N ILE A 84 -7.72 13.66 1.77
CA ILE A 84 -6.46 13.68 2.53
C ILE A 84 -5.66 14.88 2.07
N VAL A 85 -5.28 15.75 3.01
CA VAL A 85 -4.43 16.90 2.76
C VAL A 85 -3.10 16.67 3.45
N VAL A 86 -2.03 16.54 2.69
CA VAL A 86 -0.67 16.42 3.21
C VAL A 86 0.00 17.79 3.12
N SER A 87 0.46 18.32 4.25
CA SER A 87 1.14 19.62 4.36
C SER A 87 2.64 19.43 4.55
N PHE A 88 3.43 20.31 3.95
CA PHE A 88 4.89 20.30 4.02
C PHE A 88 5.44 21.57 4.67
N SER A 89 6.54 21.44 5.39
CA SER A 89 7.24 22.55 6.05
C SER A 89 7.81 23.58 5.06
N ALA A 90 8.16 23.13 3.85
CA ALA A 90 8.71 23.96 2.78
C ALA A 90 8.07 23.60 1.43
N SER A 91 8.27 24.43 0.42
CA SER A 91 7.87 24.15 -0.95
C SER A 91 8.48 22.83 -1.43
N LYS A 92 7.64 21.90 -1.95
CA LYS A 92 8.02 20.59 -2.43
C LYS A 92 7.63 20.44 -3.91
N PRO A 93 8.55 20.69 -4.85
CA PRO A 93 8.26 20.62 -6.30
C PRO A 93 7.76 19.25 -6.77
N ASN A 94 8.16 18.18 -6.06
CA ASN A 94 7.65 16.82 -6.27
C ASN A 94 7.00 16.31 -4.97
N PRO A 95 5.68 16.59 -4.76
CA PRO A 95 4.98 16.24 -3.52
C PRO A 95 4.46 14.79 -3.48
N TYR A 96 4.85 13.96 -4.45
CA TYR A 96 4.32 12.59 -4.63
C TYR A 96 5.10 11.52 -3.83
N GLY A 97 5.91 11.90 -2.84
CA GLY A 97 6.60 10.94 -1.97
C GLY A 97 5.66 10.06 -1.16
N PRO A 98 4.84 10.66 -0.29
CA PRO A 98 3.89 9.89 0.54
C PRO A 98 2.83 9.19 -0.30
N PHE A 99 2.52 7.93 0.07
CA PHE A 99 1.39 7.14 -0.47
C PHE A 99 1.44 6.82 -1.97
N VAL A 100 2.58 7.02 -2.63
CA VAL A 100 2.73 6.75 -4.06
C VAL A 100 3.69 5.58 -4.29
N GLY A 101 3.24 4.63 -5.10
CA GLY A 101 4.01 3.42 -5.43
C GLY A 101 3.80 2.27 -4.44
N GLY A 102 4.39 1.12 -4.75
CA GLY A 102 4.25 -0.10 -3.95
C GLY A 102 5.04 -0.12 -2.64
N GLN A 103 5.88 0.88 -2.41
CA GLN A 103 6.75 0.94 -1.24
C GLN A 103 6.06 1.57 -0.01
N THR A 104 4.99 2.32 -0.21
CA THR A 104 4.19 2.94 0.85
C THR A 104 2.72 2.53 0.74
N PRO A 105 2.41 1.23 0.90
CA PRO A 105 1.04 0.75 0.85
C PRO A 105 0.23 1.36 2.00
N ILE A 106 -1.05 1.67 1.73
CA ILE A 106 -1.96 2.09 2.79
C ILE A 106 -2.24 0.89 3.69
N LEU A 107 -2.11 1.09 5.00
CA LEU A 107 -2.42 0.09 6.04
C LEU A 107 -3.85 0.25 6.52
N GLN A 108 -4.54 -0.85 6.76
CA GLN A 108 -5.84 -0.80 7.41
C GLN A 108 -5.67 -0.43 8.88
N LYS A 109 -6.17 0.74 9.28
CA LYS A 109 -6.08 1.23 10.67
C LYS A 109 -6.62 0.23 11.67
N LYS A 110 -7.77 -0.40 11.38
CA LYS A 110 -8.40 -1.39 12.26
C LYS A 110 -7.49 -2.57 12.58
N GLN A 111 -6.75 -3.08 11.58
CA GLN A 111 -5.85 -4.21 11.75
C GLN A 111 -4.58 -3.81 12.51
N PHE A 112 -3.98 -2.67 12.15
CA PHE A 112 -2.65 -2.27 12.62
C PHE A 112 -2.67 -1.31 13.82
N ALA A 113 -3.85 -0.96 14.38
CA ALA A 113 -3.97 0.03 15.46
C ALA A 113 -3.09 -0.29 16.69
N ASN A 114 -2.88 -1.56 16.99
CA ASN A 114 -2.04 -2.00 18.12
C ASN A 114 -0.56 -2.21 17.75
N CYS A 115 -0.18 -1.94 16.51
CA CYS A 115 1.15 -2.17 15.94
C CYS A 115 1.98 -0.90 15.77
N MET A 116 1.66 0.18 16.48
CA MET A 116 2.36 1.46 16.40
C MET A 116 3.71 1.44 17.13
N GLY A 117 4.64 2.25 16.61
CA GLY A 117 5.94 2.49 17.22
C GLY A 117 6.75 1.20 17.41
N ALA A 118 7.37 1.05 18.56
CA ALA A 118 8.22 -0.10 18.92
C ALA A 118 7.49 -1.47 18.87
N LYS A 119 6.16 -1.48 18.75
CA LYS A 119 5.40 -2.73 18.60
C LYS A 119 5.38 -3.24 17.16
N ALA A 120 5.62 -2.38 16.17
CA ALA A 120 5.49 -2.70 14.75
C ALA A 120 6.26 -3.97 14.32
N PRO A 121 7.52 -4.21 14.71
CA PRO A 121 8.26 -5.42 14.36
C PRO A 121 7.68 -6.71 14.94
N ASN A 122 6.90 -6.61 16.03
CA ASN A 122 6.35 -7.75 16.74
C ASN A 122 4.95 -8.14 16.29
N CYS A 123 4.33 -7.37 15.39
CA CYS A 123 3.02 -7.64 14.81
C CYS A 123 3.12 -8.67 13.66
N THR A 124 3.60 -9.85 13.97
CA THR A 124 3.89 -10.90 12.98
C THR A 124 2.62 -11.35 12.24
N ALA A 125 1.51 -11.49 12.94
CA ALA A 125 0.24 -11.93 12.36
C ALA A 125 -0.28 -10.91 11.32
N GLU A 126 -0.27 -9.63 11.67
CA GLU A 126 -0.69 -8.53 10.80
C GLU A 126 0.24 -8.37 9.60
N ASN A 127 1.55 -8.49 9.84
CA ASN A 127 2.57 -8.36 8.80
C ASN A 127 2.55 -9.54 7.80
N PHE A 128 2.20 -10.74 8.22
CA PHE A 128 2.15 -11.92 7.36
C PHE A 128 0.79 -12.18 6.74
N GLY A 129 -0.27 -11.61 7.29
CA GLY A 129 -1.64 -11.71 6.79
C GLY A 129 -2.31 -10.33 6.62
N PRO A 130 -1.71 -9.38 5.85
CA PRO A 130 -2.25 -8.04 5.76
C PRO A 130 -3.60 -8.03 5.03
N ILE A 131 -4.54 -7.30 5.59
CA ILE A 131 -5.79 -6.94 4.90
C ILE A 131 -5.46 -5.83 3.91
N GLY A 132 -5.62 -6.12 2.62
CA GLY A 132 -5.21 -5.23 1.53
C GLY A 132 -6.35 -4.83 0.61
N THR A 133 -6.05 -3.95 -0.34
CA THR A 133 -6.97 -3.50 -1.40
C THR A 133 -6.60 -4.09 -2.77
N GLY A 134 -5.65 -5.02 -2.79
CA GLY A 134 -5.14 -5.66 -4.01
C GLY A 134 -6.07 -6.73 -4.57
N PRO A 135 -5.74 -7.26 -5.78
CA PRO A 135 -6.55 -8.28 -6.43
C PRO A 135 -6.49 -9.65 -5.74
N PHE A 136 -5.53 -9.86 -4.85
CA PHE A 136 -5.35 -11.11 -4.11
C PHE A 136 -5.27 -10.85 -2.61
N VAL A 137 -5.66 -11.85 -1.82
CA VAL A 137 -5.57 -11.90 -0.36
C VAL A 137 -4.61 -13.02 0.03
N VAL A 138 -3.67 -12.71 0.91
CA VAL A 138 -2.76 -13.71 1.49
C VAL A 138 -3.58 -14.66 2.38
N THR A 139 -3.50 -15.94 2.11
CA THR A 139 -4.13 -17.00 2.92
C THR A 139 -3.13 -17.76 3.76
N GLU A 140 -1.87 -17.81 3.31
CA GLU A 140 -0.76 -18.41 4.05
C GLU A 140 0.53 -17.67 3.70
N PHE A 141 1.34 -17.37 4.70
CA PHE A 141 2.69 -16.85 4.55
C PHE A 141 3.65 -17.61 5.47
N LYS A 142 4.50 -18.41 4.89
CA LYS A 142 5.60 -19.09 5.59
C LYS A 142 6.92 -18.57 5.06
N PRO A 143 7.69 -17.82 5.87
CA PRO A 143 9.00 -17.31 5.45
C PRO A 143 9.91 -18.41 4.91
N ASN A 144 10.57 -18.16 3.80
CA ASN A 144 11.47 -19.07 3.08
C ASN A 144 10.82 -20.38 2.58
N ASP A 145 9.50 -20.47 2.52
CA ASP A 145 8.78 -21.65 2.05
C ASP A 145 7.70 -21.24 1.03
N VAL A 146 6.55 -20.74 1.49
CA VAL A 146 5.41 -20.54 0.60
C VAL A 146 4.62 -19.27 0.95
N ILE A 147 4.12 -18.59 -0.08
CA ILE A 147 3.04 -17.61 0.03
C ILE A 147 1.88 -18.12 -0.81
N GLN A 148 0.74 -18.35 -0.17
CA GLN A 148 -0.50 -18.68 -0.86
C GLN A 148 -1.46 -17.49 -0.82
N MET A 149 -2.09 -17.24 -1.95
CA MET A 149 -3.07 -16.18 -2.09
C MET A 149 -4.29 -16.67 -2.86
N LYS A 150 -5.44 -16.11 -2.53
CA LYS A 150 -6.70 -16.29 -3.27
C LYS A 150 -7.17 -14.96 -3.85
N ALA A 151 -8.01 -15.03 -4.89
CA ALA A 151 -8.69 -13.87 -5.44
C ALA A 151 -9.45 -13.09 -4.34
N ASN A 152 -9.42 -11.77 -4.43
CA ASN A 152 -10.12 -10.87 -3.53
C ASN A 152 -11.51 -10.55 -4.07
N ASP A 153 -12.55 -11.07 -3.44
CA ASP A 153 -13.95 -10.88 -3.83
C ASP A 153 -14.40 -9.40 -3.72
N ASN A 154 -13.67 -8.60 -2.93
CA ASN A 154 -13.92 -7.17 -2.74
C ASN A 154 -13.02 -6.28 -3.60
N TYR A 155 -12.31 -6.88 -4.58
CA TYR A 155 -11.44 -6.07 -5.45
C TYR A 155 -12.26 -5.11 -6.30
N ARG A 156 -11.77 -3.87 -6.43
CA ARG A 156 -12.48 -2.77 -7.12
C ARG A 156 -12.77 -2.99 -8.62
N ASP A 157 -12.02 -3.90 -9.26
CA ASP A 157 -12.22 -4.25 -10.67
C ASP A 157 -12.78 -5.69 -10.74
N PRO A 158 -14.09 -5.86 -11.02
CA PRO A 158 -14.72 -7.16 -11.00
C PRO A 158 -14.27 -8.08 -12.16
N SER A 159 -13.57 -7.54 -13.16
CA SER A 159 -12.98 -8.33 -14.25
C SER A 159 -11.66 -8.99 -13.87
N LYS A 160 -11.14 -8.70 -12.68
CA LYS A 160 -9.85 -9.19 -12.16
C LYS A 160 -10.01 -9.71 -10.73
N PRO A 161 -9.10 -10.57 -10.30
CA PRO A 161 -8.01 -11.20 -11.06
C PRO A 161 -8.52 -12.32 -11.98
N ALA A 162 -7.74 -12.65 -13.02
CA ALA A 162 -8.05 -13.75 -13.94
C ALA A 162 -7.81 -15.14 -13.30
N PHE A 163 -6.98 -15.21 -12.27
CA PHE A 163 -6.65 -16.44 -11.53
C PHE A 163 -7.40 -16.49 -10.19
N ALA A 164 -7.87 -17.69 -9.82
CA ALA A 164 -8.52 -17.89 -8.52
C ALA A 164 -7.50 -17.90 -7.36
N THR A 165 -6.33 -18.47 -7.59
CA THR A 165 -5.27 -18.63 -6.60
C THR A 165 -3.91 -18.32 -7.21
N VAL A 166 -2.97 -17.90 -6.37
CA VAL A 166 -1.55 -17.73 -6.71
C VAL A 166 -0.73 -18.34 -5.58
N THR A 167 0.25 -19.15 -5.94
CA THR A 167 1.20 -19.72 -4.99
C THR A 167 2.61 -19.31 -5.38
N PHE A 168 3.32 -18.65 -4.48
CA PHE A 168 4.75 -18.43 -4.59
C PHE A 168 5.44 -19.46 -3.72
N LYS A 169 6.28 -20.29 -4.32
CA LYS A 169 7.24 -21.13 -3.57
C LYS A 169 8.55 -20.38 -3.47
N GLY A 170 9.12 -20.35 -2.28
CA GLY A 170 10.37 -19.68 -1.98
C GLY A 170 11.32 -20.57 -1.20
N GLY A 171 12.48 -20.03 -0.89
CA GLY A 171 13.51 -20.72 -0.11
C GLY A 171 14.52 -21.48 -0.96
N GLY A 172 15.66 -21.78 -0.35
CA GLY A 172 16.77 -22.51 -1.00
C GLY A 172 17.65 -21.66 -1.90
N ASP A 173 18.50 -22.32 -2.67
CA ASP A 173 19.41 -21.71 -3.63
C ASP A 173 18.67 -21.29 -4.90
N ALA A 174 18.89 -20.05 -5.35
CA ALA A 174 18.20 -19.50 -6.52
C ALA A 174 18.47 -20.29 -7.82
N THR A 175 19.68 -20.84 -7.98
CA THR A 175 20.04 -21.66 -9.16
C THR A 175 19.29 -22.99 -9.13
N ALA A 176 19.21 -23.62 -7.96
CA ALA A 176 18.47 -24.87 -7.78
C ALA A 176 16.98 -24.67 -7.98
N ALA A 177 16.42 -23.57 -7.46
CA ALA A 177 15.02 -23.20 -7.68
C ALA A 177 14.73 -22.96 -9.16
N GLY A 178 15.57 -22.18 -9.87
CA GLY A 178 15.42 -21.92 -11.30
C GLY A 178 15.49 -23.19 -12.15
N ARG A 179 16.37 -24.13 -11.80
CA ARG A 179 16.45 -25.44 -12.46
C ARG A 179 15.17 -26.25 -12.22
N SER A 180 14.68 -26.29 -10.97
CA SER A 180 13.46 -27.03 -10.63
C SER A 180 12.25 -26.56 -11.43
N VAL A 181 12.10 -25.24 -11.65
CA VAL A 181 11.03 -24.68 -12.50
C VAL A 181 11.05 -25.27 -13.90
N LEU A 182 12.24 -25.45 -14.50
CA LEU A 182 12.39 -25.97 -15.86
C LEU A 182 12.24 -27.51 -15.94
N GLU A 183 12.68 -28.23 -14.90
CA GLU A 183 12.72 -29.69 -14.91
C GLU A 183 11.41 -30.35 -14.49
N THR A 184 10.69 -29.77 -13.53
CA THR A 184 9.50 -30.42 -12.93
C THR A 184 8.20 -30.05 -13.64
N GLY A 185 8.13 -28.90 -14.29
CA GLY A 185 6.90 -28.39 -14.88
C GLY A 185 5.78 -28.09 -13.86
N GLU A 186 6.14 -27.97 -12.57
CA GLU A 186 5.19 -27.67 -11.47
C GLU A 186 4.86 -26.18 -11.36
N PHE A 187 5.54 -25.32 -12.14
CA PHE A 187 5.41 -23.88 -12.05
C PHE A 187 5.10 -23.27 -13.42
N ASP A 188 4.32 -22.22 -13.39
CA ASP A 188 3.96 -21.45 -14.61
C ASP A 188 5.05 -20.43 -14.98
N TYR A 189 5.87 -20.01 -14.01
CA TYR A 189 6.99 -19.06 -14.17
C TYR A 189 8.19 -19.45 -13.30
#